data_63820ac65148ed8191b35c5ef5a34522
#
_entry.id   63820ac65148ed8191b35c5ef5a34522
#
_cell.length_a   1.000
_cell.length_b   1.000
_cell.length_c   1.000
_cell.angle_alpha   90.00
_cell.angle_beta   90.00
_cell.angle_gamma   90.00
#
_symmetry.space_group_name_H-M   'P 1'
#
loop_
_entity.id
_entity.type
_entity.pdbx_description
1 polymer ?
#
loop_
_entity_poly.entity_id
_entity_poly.type
_entity_poly.pdbx_seq_one_letter_code
_entity_poly.pdbx_strand_id
1 'polypeptide(L)'
;MLEVVGIDADAALVAQWRARVARAVHRLGWDGEPRIVARRHAKGMSLAVTAPFDQLFTATELNEWALCSALHDRDPSHWGALKETLVAAAIESGSASADTLPPAIDEEPALARLEKLAAAEARPDLRALVDATESRELPWLLDDELISIGCGAGSRSFPSSSLPFVADVPWSELHDVPTALVTGSNGKTTTVRLIAACLRAAGYRPGYSCTDGLFIAGETLDSGDYSGPVGARTVLR
;
A
#
# COMPACT_ATOMS: atom_id res chain seq x y z
N MET A 1 -2.38 0.59 7.88
CA MET A 1 -2.51 -0.28 9.09
C MET A 1 -1.85 0.45 10.24
N LEU A 2 -2.47 0.46 11.41
CA LEU A 2 -2.00 1.10 12.63
C LEU A 2 -1.72 0.04 13.69
N GLU A 3 -0.57 0.11 14.35
CA GLU A 3 -0.19 -0.76 15.47
C GLU A 3 -0.37 -0.03 16.79
N VAL A 4 -1.20 -0.58 17.65
CA VAL A 4 -1.49 -0.03 18.99
C VAL A 4 -0.71 -0.84 20.01
N VAL A 5 0.25 -0.22 20.68
CA VAL A 5 1.14 -0.85 21.66
C VAL A 5 1.07 -0.07 22.98
N GLY A 6 1.04 -0.79 24.12
CA GLY A 6 1.06 -0.18 25.44
C GLY A 6 -0.28 0.42 25.89
N ILE A 7 -1.34 0.25 25.13
CA ILE A 7 -2.70 0.70 25.45
C ILE A 7 -3.59 -0.55 25.58
N ASP A 8 -4.42 -0.60 26.63
CA ASP A 8 -5.44 -1.65 26.74
C ASP A 8 -6.58 -1.39 25.73
N ALA A 9 -6.44 -1.99 24.56
CA ALA A 9 -7.43 -1.92 23.51
C ALA A 9 -8.53 -2.97 23.74
N ASP A 10 -9.45 -2.66 24.64
CA ASP A 10 -10.61 -3.50 24.93
C ASP A 10 -11.67 -3.47 23.79
N ALA A 11 -12.72 -4.25 23.95
CA ALA A 11 -13.79 -4.35 22.96
C ALA A 11 -14.53 -3.02 22.76
N ALA A 12 -14.64 -2.18 23.81
CA ALA A 12 -15.32 -0.90 23.74
C ALA A 12 -14.53 0.12 22.89
N LEU A 13 -13.21 0.20 23.09
CA LEU A 13 -12.33 1.04 22.27
C LEU A 13 -12.38 0.63 20.78
N VAL A 14 -12.32 -0.67 20.52
CA VAL A 14 -12.43 -1.19 19.14
C VAL A 14 -13.78 -0.84 18.52
N ALA A 15 -14.88 -0.93 19.25
CA ALA A 15 -16.19 -0.57 18.76
C ALA A 15 -16.30 0.92 18.45
N GLN A 16 -15.77 1.80 19.31
CA GLN A 16 -15.73 3.24 19.09
C GLN A 16 -14.87 3.63 17.88
N TRP A 17 -13.68 3.03 17.76
CA TRP A 17 -12.84 3.20 16.59
C TRP A 17 -13.54 2.77 15.29
N ARG A 18 -14.14 1.56 15.26
CA ARG A 18 -14.89 1.07 14.09
C ARG A 18 -16.01 2.00 13.67
N ALA A 19 -16.77 2.53 14.61
CA ALA A 19 -17.88 3.42 14.33
C ALA A 19 -17.39 4.73 13.67
N ARG A 20 -16.26 5.30 14.11
CA ARG A 20 -15.66 6.48 13.52
C ARG A 20 -15.13 6.21 12.12
N VAL A 21 -14.39 5.12 11.95
CA VAL A 21 -13.89 4.68 10.64
C VAL A 21 -15.06 4.51 9.66
N ALA A 22 -16.14 3.85 10.06
CA ALA A 22 -17.29 3.64 9.19
C ALA A 22 -17.94 4.97 8.74
N ARG A 23 -18.10 5.95 9.65
CA ARG A 23 -18.63 7.27 9.31
C ARG A 23 -17.69 8.04 8.38
N ALA A 24 -16.39 8.02 8.65
CA ALA A 24 -15.41 8.69 7.80
C ALA A 24 -15.35 8.10 6.40
N VAL A 25 -15.33 6.79 6.25
CA VAL A 25 -15.36 6.09 4.96
C VAL A 25 -16.63 6.46 4.16
N HIS A 26 -17.78 6.46 4.82
CA HIS A 26 -19.03 6.90 4.19
C HIS A 26 -18.96 8.36 3.74
N ARG A 27 -18.42 9.25 4.58
CA ARG A 27 -18.27 10.69 4.26
C ARG A 27 -17.32 10.93 3.09
N LEU A 28 -16.24 10.14 2.98
CA LEU A 28 -15.26 10.22 1.89
C LEU A 28 -15.78 9.60 0.57
N GLY A 29 -16.95 8.97 0.58
CA GLY A 29 -17.50 8.32 -0.60
C GLY A 29 -16.63 7.17 -1.10
N TRP A 30 -15.90 6.49 -0.19
CA TRP A 30 -15.15 5.31 -0.57
C TRP A 30 -16.11 4.17 -0.85
N ASP A 31 -16.16 3.76 -2.13
CA ASP A 31 -17.11 2.77 -2.62
C ASP A 31 -16.85 1.37 -2.04
N GLY A 32 -17.94 0.64 -1.80
CA GLY A 32 -17.94 -0.71 -1.28
C GLY A 32 -18.00 -0.78 0.27
N GLU A 33 -18.19 -1.99 0.79
CA GLU A 33 -18.10 -2.23 2.23
C GLU A 33 -16.64 -2.22 2.66
N PRO A 34 -16.18 -1.23 3.47
CA PRO A 34 -14.81 -1.20 3.92
C PRO A 34 -14.52 -2.43 4.79
N ARG A 35 -13.47 -3.15 4.48
CA ARG A 35 -12.97 -4.19 5.38
C ARG A 35 -12.26 -3.50 6.54
N ILE A 36 -12.91 -3.48 7.70
CA ILE A 36 -12.38 -2.93 8.94
C ILE A 36 -11.94 -4.09 9.82
N VAL A 37 -10.63 -4.23 10.03
CA VAL A 37 -10.03 -5.35 10.76
C VAL A 37 -9.36 -4.85 12.02
N ALA A 38 -9.69 -5.47 13.15
CA ALA A 38 -8.96 -5.33 14.41
C ALA A 38 -8.45 -6.71 14.81
N ARG A 39 -7.13 -6.87 14.96
CA ARG A 39 -6.49 -8.12 15.32
C ARG A 39 -5.63 -7.96 16.56
N ARG A 40 -5.95 -8.68 17.62
CA ARG A 40 -5.12 -8.74 18.84
C ARG A 40 -3.89 -9.60 18.64
N HIS A 41 -2.80 -9.21 19.25
CA HIS A 41 -1.55 -9.97 19.30
C HIS A 41 -0.86 -9.76 20.66
N ALA A 42 0.25 -10.46 20.93
CA ALA A 42 0.90 -10.47 22.25
C ALA A 42 1.37 -9.08 22.76
N LYS A 43 1.60 -8.10 21.87
CA LYS A 43 2.10 -6.77 22.23
C LYS A 43 1.02 -5.66 22.15
N GLY A 44 -0.18 -5.98 21.68
CA GLY A 44 -1.21 -4.98 21.46
C GLY A 44 -2.25 -5.38 20.42
N MET A 45 -2.53 -4.48 19.48
CA MET A 45 -3.56 -4.67 18.46
C MET A 45 -3.17 -4.01 17.15
N SER A 46 -3.41 -4.71 16.03
CA SER A 46 -3.34 -4.14 14.70
C SER A 46 -4.73 -3.69 14.24
N LEU A 47 -4.86 -2.45 13.80
CA LEU A 47 -6.07 -1.85 13.25
C LEU A 47 -5.85 -1.54 11.77
N ALA A 48 -6.74 -2.02 10.90
CA ALA A 48 -6.63 -1.81 9.47
C ALA A 48 -7.99 -1.48 8.84
N VAL A 49 -7.95 -0.64 7.84
CA VAL A 49 -9.08 -0.29 6.98
C VAL A 49 -8.63 -0.39 5.53
N THR A 50 -9.48 -0.91 4.66
CA THR A 50 -9.26 -0.84 3.21
C THR A 50 -9.59 0.56 2.71
N ALA A 51 -8.81 1.02 1.76
CA ALA A 51 -8.97 2.34 1.15
C ALA A 51 -8.68 2.24 -0.36
N PRO A 52 -9.09 3.22 -1.15
CA PRO A 52 -8.64 3.37 -2.51
C PRO A 52 -7.10 3.43 -2.56
N PHE A 53 -6.50 2.77 -3.53
CA PHE A 53 -5.04 2.68 -3.64
C PHE A 53 -4.36 4.04 -3.89
N ASP A 54 -5.10 5.02 -4.37
CA ASP A 54 -4.70 6.41 -4.61
C ASP A 54 -5.04 7.35 -3.45
N GLN A 55 -5.44 6.83 -2.27
CA GLN A 55 -5.79 7.58 -1.06
C GLN A 55 -5.25 6.93 0.23
N LEU A 56 -4.07 6.32 0.15
CA LEU A 56 -3.48 5.58 1.26
C LEU A 56 -2.98 6.48 2.39
N PHE A 57 -2.52 7.69 2.08
CA PHE A 57 -2.14 8.68 3.09
C PHE A 57 -3.38 9.13 3.86
N THR A 58 -4.46 9.49 3.16
CA THR A 58 -5.75 9.83 3.79
C THR A 58 -6.26 8.68 4.66
N ALA A 59 -6.10 7.42 4.23
CA ALA A 59 -6.48 6.26 5.03
C ALA A 59 -5.67 6.13 6.33
N THR A 60 -4.40 6.50 6.32
CA THR A 60 -3.55 6.54 7.51
C THR A 60 -4.05 7.60 8.48
N GLU A 61 -4.25 8.83 8.02
CA GLU A 61 -4.77 9.96 8.80
C GLU A 61 -6.15 9.64 9.41
N LEU A 62 -7.04 9.03 8.61
CA LEU A 62 -8.36 8.58 9.06
C LEU A 62 -8.24 7.57 10.21
N ASN A 63 -7.38 6.58 10.04
CA ASN A 63 -7.21 5.50 11.02
C ASN A 63 -6.65 6.05 12.34
N GLU A 64 -5.67 6.94 12.27
CA GLU A 64 -5.08 7.62 13.42
C GLU A 64 -6.10 8.52 14.12
N TRP A 65 -6.80 9.37 13.38
CA TRP A 65 -7.87 10.20 13.95
C TRP A 65 -8.91 9.38 14.67
N ALA A 66 -9.41 8.31 14.05
CA ALA A 66 -10.47 7.48 14.62
C ALA A 66 -10.05 6.83 15.96
N LEU A 67 -8.78 6.39 16.07
CA LEU A 67 -8.23 5.87 17.31
C LEU A 67 -8.01 6.97 18.34
N CYS A 68 -7.40 8.07 17.95
CA CYS A 68 -7.08 9.19 18.83
C CYS A 68 -8.33 9.82 19.44
N SER A 69 -9.38 10.01 18.63
CA SER A 69 -10.67 10.51 19.09
C SER A 69 -11.36 9.52 20.04
N ALA A 70 -11.27 8.20 19.79
CA ALA A 70 -11.81 7.19 20.69
C ALA A 70 -11.07 7.11 22.05
N LEU A 71 -9.76 7.33 22.05
CA LEU A 71 -8.95 7.41 23.28
C LEU A 71 -9.25 8.67 24.08
N HIS A 72 -9.42 9.80 23.41
CA HIS A 72 -9.80 11.07 24.06
C HIS A 72 -11.14 10.95 24.79
N ASP A 73 -12.14 10.30 24.21
CA ASP A 73 -13.43 10.10 24.85
C ASP A 73 -13.33 9.24 26.14
N ARG A 74 -12.33 8.36 26.21
CA ARG A 74 -12.08 7.54 27.41
C ARG A 74 -11.36 8.30 28.52
N ASP A 75 -10.36 9.07 28.17
CA ASP A 75 -9.53 9.83 29.10
C ASP A 75 -9.04 11.14 28.47
N PRO A 76 -9.86 12.21 28.54
CA PRO A 76 -9.50 13.50 27.97
C PRO A 76 -8.21 14.10 28.53
N SER A 77 -7.88 13.80 29.81
CA SER A 77 -6.69 14.35 30.47
C SER A 77 -5.39 13.70 29.94
N HIS A 78 -5.40 12.40 29.80
CA HIS A 78 -4.27 11.65 29.24
C HIS A 78 -4.01 12.01 27.77
N TRP A 79 -5.08 12.15 26.99
CA TRP A 79 -4.97 12.53 25.60
C TRP A 79 -4.42 13.95 25.40
N GLY A 80 -4.79 14.90 26.26
CA GLY A 80 -4.24 16.25 26.22
C GLY A 80 -2.72 16.26 26.36
N ALA A 81 -2.19 15.54 27.33
CA ALA A 81 -0.75 15.39 27.54
C ALA A 81 -0.04 14.69 26.35
N LEU A 82 -0.64 13.65 25.80
CA LEU A 82 -0.10 12.94 24.63
C LEU A 82 -0.08 13.85 23.40
N LYS A 83 -1.14 14.62 23.16
CA LYS A 83 -1.22 15.60 22.08
C LYS A 83 -0.10 16.63 22.17
N GLU A 84 0.14 17.21 23.34
CA GLU A 84 1.22 18.17 23.55
C GLU A 84 2.59 17.57 23.26
N THR A 85 2.81 16.32 23.67
CA THR A 85 4.06 15.59 23.41
C THR A 85 4.27 15.32 21.92
N LEU A 86 3.22 14.91 21.20
CA LEU A 86 3.30 14.66 19.74
C LEU A 86 3.53 15.94 18.96
N VAL A 87 2.90 17.05 19.36
CA VAL A 87 3.13 18.38 18.75
C VAL A 87 4.56 18.82 18.96
N ALA A 88 5.08 18.70 20.18
CA ALA A 88 6.47 19.06 20.52
C ALA A 88 7.48 18.24 19.70
N ALA A 89 7.28 16.92 19.63
CA ALA A 89 8.14 16.02 18.83
C ALA A 89 8.11 16.35 17.32
N ALA A 90 6.93 16.69 16.78
CA ALA A 90 6.77 17.07 15.38
C ALA A 90 7.46 18.41 15.07
N ILE A 91 7.44 19.37 15.99
CA ILE A 91 8.14 20.65 15.88
C ILE A 91 9.66 20.43 15.95
N GLU A 92 10.15 19.63 16.91
CA GLU A 92 11.56 19.33 17.08
C GLU A 92 12.18 18.60 15.88
N SER A 93 11.41 17.70 15.23
CA SER A 93 11.85 16.97 14.04
C SER A 93 11.83 17.81 12.76
N GLY A 94 11.34 19.04 12.81
CA GLY A 94 11.21 19.91 11.64
C GLY A 94 10.17 19.43 10.61
N SER A 95 9.39 18.41 10.96
CA SER A 95 8.36 17.81 10.10
C SER A 95 6.98 18.47 10.25
N ALA A 96 6.83 19.39 11.21
CA ALA A 96 5.58 20.11 11.40
C ALA A 96 5.50 21.33 10.47
N SER A 97 4.78 21.17 9.38
CA SER A 97 4.01 22.27 8.81
C SER A 97 2.71 22.45 9.62
N ALA A 98 2.05 23.60 9.53
CA ALA A 98 0.75 23.83 10.15
C ALA A 98 -0.31 22.76 9.72
N ASP A 99 -0.06 22.07 8.62
CA ASP A 99 -0.90 21.02 8.06
C ASP A 99 -0.64 19.61 8.67
N THR A 100 0.48 19.43 9.39
CA THR A 100 0.85 18.18 10.08
C THR A 100 0.53 18.16 11.57
N LEU A 101 -0.21 19.16 12.07
CA LEU A 101 -0.71 19.14 13.44
C LEU A 101 -1.60 17.91 13.67
N PRO A 102 -1.59 17.33 14.89
CA PRO A 102 -2.42 16.18 15.21
C PRO A 102 -3.86 16.42 14.78
N PRO A 103 -4.53 15.38 14.29
CA PRO A 103 -5.88 15.50 13.78
C PRO A 103 -6.79 16.19 14.81
N ALA A 104 -7.68 17.03 14.35
CA ALA A 104 -8.71 17.62 15.21
C ALA A 104 -9.45 16.46 15.90
N ILE A 105 -9.62 16.55 17.21
CA ILE A 105 -10.36 15.52 17.98
C ILE A 105 -11.83 15.55 17.62
N ASP A 106 -12.36 16.78 17.37
CA ASP A 106 -13.75 17.02 16.99
C ASP A 106 -14.03 16.43 15.61
N GLU A 107 -15.12 15.69 15.51
CA GLU A 107 -15.45 14.88 14.33
C GLU A 107 -15.61 15.71 13.05
N GLU A 108 -16.42 16.78 13.08
CA GLU A 108 -16.68 17.58 11.89
C GLU A 108 -15.43 18.27 11.30
N PRO A 109 -14.59 18.95 12.09
CA PRO A 109 -13.33 19.48 11.58
C PRO A 109 -12.38 18.41 11.06
N ALA A 110 -12.33 17.24 11.70
CA ALA A 110 -11.49 16.14 11.26
C ALA A 110 -11.97 15.55 9.91
N LEU A 111 -13.28 15.32 9.78
CA LEU A 111 -13.87 14.84 8.53
C LEU A 111 -13.67 15.83 7.39
N ALA A 112 -13.86 17.12 7.64
CA ALA A 112 -13.62 18.16 6.62
C ALA A 112 -12.13 18.22 6.18
N ARG A 113 -11.18 17.95 7.10
CA ARG A 113 -9.77 17.83 6.76
C ARG A 113 -9.52 16.58 5.91
N LEU A 114 -10.07 15.44 6.29
CA LEU A 114 -9.92 14.19 5.54
C LEU A 114 -10.50 14.31 4.12
N GLU A 115 -11.62 14.99 3.93
CA GLU A 115 -12.17 15.29 2.60
C GLU A 115 -11.18 16.06 1.72
N LYS A 116 -10.53 17.09 2.29
CA LYS A 116 -9.51 17.88 1.57
C LYS A 116 -8.28 17.03 1.21
N LEU A 117 -7.82 16.20 2.14
CA LEU A 117 -6.69 15.29 1.90
C LEU A 117 -7.04 14.28 0.81
N ALA A 118 -8.20 13.65 0.89
CA ALA A 118 -8.67 12.68 -0.11
C ALA A 118 -8.77 13.31 -1.51
N ALA A 119 -9.31 14.54 -1.60
CA ALA A 119 -9.40 15.25 -2.86
C ALA A 119 -8.03 15.64 -3.43
N ALA A 120 -7.05 15.98 -2.57
CA ALA A 120 -5.70 16.31 -2.99
C ALA A 120 -4.87 15.08 -3.42
N GLU A 121 -5.13 13.92 -2.80
CA GLU A 121 -4.42 12.67 -3.06
C GLU A 121 -5.01 11.91 -4.27
N ALA A 122 -6.30 12.09 -4.55
CA ALA A 122 -7.01 11.35 -5.59
C ALA A 122 -6.38 11.50 -6.98
N ARG A 123 -6.24 10.38 -7.67
CA ARG A 123 -5.68 10.26 -9.02
C ARG A 123 -6.70 9.63 -9.99
N PRO A 124 -7.68 10.41 -10.49
CA PRO A 124 -8.74 9.88 -11.37
C PRO A 124 -8.19 9.28 -12.68
N ASP A 125 -7.11 9.85 -13.21
CA ASP A 125 -6.38 9.36 -14.36
C ASP A 125 -5.80 7.95 -14.13
N LEU A 126 -5.14 7.77 -13.00
CA LEU A 126 -4.56 6.50 -12.58
C LEU A 126 -5.64 5.46 -12.28
N ARG A 127 -6.74 5.86 -11.64
CA ARG A 127 -7.90 5.00 -11.40
C ARG A 127 -8.50 4.48 -12.70
N ALA A 128 -8.77 5.37 -13.65
CA ALA A 128 -9.32 4.97 -14.94
C ALA A 128 -8.42 3.98 -15.68
N LEU A 129 -7.09 4.15 -15.56
CA LEU A 129 -6.11 3.24 -16.15
C LEU A 129 -6.11 1.87 -15.45
N VAL A 130 -6.16 1.85 -14.11
CA VAL A 130 -6.23 0.61 -13.32
C VAL A 130 -7.53 -0.13 -13.59
N ASP A 131 -8.68 0.55 -13.53
CA ASP A 131 -10.00 -0.05 -13.82
C ASP A 131 -10.05 -0.67 -15.22
N ALA A 132 -9.50 0.03 -16.21
CA ALA A 132 -9.38 -0.49 -17.58
C ALA A 132 -8.44 -1.71 -17.68
N THR A 133 -7.42 -1.78 -16.85
CA THR A 133 -6.48 -2.90 -16.75
C THR A 133 -7.14 -4.11 -16.11
N GLU A 134 -7.81 -3.91 -14.97
CA GLU A 134 -8.52 -4.96 -14.23
C GLU A 134 -9.69 -5.53 -15.03
N SER A 135 -10.42 -4.69 -15.78
CA SER A 135 -11.50 -5.17 -16.67
C SER A 135 -11.01 -6.09 -17.79
N ARG A 136 -9.71 -6.10 -18.06
CA ARG A 136 -9.04 -6.99 -19.02
C ARG A 136 -8.30 -8.15 -18.36
N GLU A 137 -8.47 -8.31 -17.06
CA GLU A 137 -7.80 -9.33 -16.24
C GLU A 137 -6.26 -9.29 -16.36
N LEU A 138 -5.69 -8.09 -16.63
CA LEU A 138 -4.26 -7.90 -16.71
C LEU A 138 -3.68 -7.54 -15.35
N PRO A 139 -2.51 -8.09 -14.99
CA PRO A 139 -1.78 -7.66 -13.80
C PRO A 139 -1.24 -6.25 -13.97
N TRP A 140 -1.11 -5.53 -12.86
CA TRP A 140 -0.47 -4.23 -12.82
C TRP A 140 0.40 -4.07 -11.58
N LEU A 141 1.46 -3.27 -11.69
CA LEU A 141 2.40 -2.95 -10.62
C LEU A 141 2.57 -1.44 -10.55
N LEU A 142 2.35 -0.87 -9.39
CA LEU A 142 2.51 0.56 -9.13
C LEU A 142 3.60 0.79 -8.09
N ASP A 143 4.45 1.78 -8.34
CA ASP A 143 5.30 2.42 -7.33
C ASP A 143 5.28 3.95 -7.52
N ASP A 144 6.18 4.65 -6.82
CA ASP A 144 6.21 6.12 -6.83
C ASP A 144 6.51 6.70 -8.22
N GLU A 145 7.25 5.98 -9.05
CA GLU A 145 7.74 6.46 -10.36
C GLU A 145 6.95 5.90 -11.54
N LEU A 146 6.53 4.64 -11.47
CA LEU A 146 5.99 3.91 -12.62
C LEU A 146 4.72 3.13 -12.29
N ILE A 147 3.82 3.07 -13.25
CA ILE A 147 2.83 1.99 -13.35
C ILE A 147 3.21 1.08 -14.51
N SER A 148 3.21 -0.24 -14.28
CA SER A 148 3.43 -1.25 -15.30
C SER A 148 2.18 -2.10 -15.45
N ILE A 149 1.79 -2.37 -16.69
CA ILE A 149 0.62 -3.17 -17.06
C ILE A 149 1.10 -4.39 -17.83
N GLY A 150 0.58 -5.57 -17.50
CA GLY A 150 1.12 -6.84 -17.97
C GLY A 150 2.38 -7.26 -17.20
N CYS A 151 2.97 -8.39 -17.57
CA CYS A 151 4.18 -8.91 -16.94
C CYS A 151 5.21 -9.39 -17.97
N GLY A 152 6.50 -9.27 -17.62
CA GLY A 152 7.63 -9.74 -18.42
C GLY A 152 7.60 -9.23 -19.86
N ALA A 153 7.68 -10.13 -20.84
CA ALA A 153 7.64 -9.74 -22.26
C ALA A 153 6.33 -9.08 -22.69
N GLY A 154 5.25 -9.27 -21.93
CA GLY A 154 3.95 -8.63 -22.15
C GLY A 154 3.72 -7.40 -21.31
N SER A 155 4.75 -6.82 -20.71
CA SER A 155 4.62 -5.62 -19.89
C SER A 155 4.88 -4.33 -20.66
N ARG A 156 4.21 -3.26 -20.22
CA ARG A 156 4.53 -1.89 -20.59
C ARG A 156 4.48 -1.00 -19.37
N SER A 157 5.53 -0.22 -19.14
CA SER A 157 5.64 0.72 -18.03
C SER A 157 5.43 2.16 -18.49
N PHE A 158 4.72 2.94 -17.69
CA PHE A 158 4.44 4.35 -17.90
C PHE A 158 4.85 5.15 -16.66
N PRO A 159 5.43 6.36 -16.82
CA PRO A 159 5.70 7.24 -15.70
C PRO A 159 4.41 7.59 -14.95
N SER A 160 4.42 7.48 -13.62
CA SER A 160 3.25 7.83 -12.78
C SER A 160 2.87 9.32 -12.89
N SER A 161 3.84 10.17 -13.27
CA SER A 161 3.64 11.60 -13.50
C SER A 161 3.07 11.96 -14.88
N SER A 162 3.04 11.00 -15.84
CA SER A 162 2.58 11.23 -17.21
C SER A 162 1.95 9.96 -17.76
N LEU A 163 0.72 9.71 -17.35
CA LEU A 163 -0.02 8.52 -17.75
C LEU A 163 -0.58 8.68 -19.17
N PRO A 164 -0.65 7.59 -19.96
CA PRO A 164 -1.35 7.60 -21.24
C PRO A 164 -2.86 7.71 -21.03
N PHE A 165 -3.58 8.23 -22.01
CA PHE A 165 -5.02 8.00 -22.04
C PHE A 165 -5.30 6.50 -22.20
N VAL A 166 -6.38 6.03 -21.60
CA VAL A 166 -6.78 4.61 -21.66
C VAL A 166 -6.88 4.10 -23.11
N ALA A 167 -7.31 4.98 -24.04
CA ALA A 167 -7.42 4.65 -25.46
C ALA A 167 -6.07 4.46 -26.18
N ASP A 168 -5.02 5.06 -25.65
CA ASP A 168 -3.68 5.05 -26.26
C ASP A 168 -2.80 3.91 -25.77
N VAL A 169 -3.28 3.13 -24.79
CA VAL A 169 -2.57 1.96 -24.26
C VAL A 169 -2.62 0.83 -25.31
N PRO A 170 -1.48 0.21 -25.65
CA PRO A 170 -1.43 -0.86 -26.64
C PRO A 170 -1.91 -2.20 -26.06
N TRP A 171 -3.20 -2.28 -25.70
CA TRP A 171 -3.80 -3.40 -24.99
C TRP A 171 -3.57 -4.78 -25.62
N SER A 172 -3.48 -4.84 -26.96
CA SER A 172 -3.25 -6.10 -27.69
C SER A 172 -1.85 -6.67 -27.52
N GLU A 173 -0.89 -5.87 -27.06
CA GLU A 173 0.49 -6.29 -26.82
C GLU A 173 0.71 -6.73 -25.37
N LEU A 174 -0.24 -6.41 -24.47
CA LEU A 174 -0.10 -6.64 -23.04
C LEU A 174 -0.67 -8.01 -22.65
N HIS A 175 0.08 -8.74 -21.85
CA HIS A 175 -0.36 -10.04 -21.33
C HIS A 175 0.35 -10.36 -20.02
N ASP A 176 -0.19 -11.33 -19.29
CA ASP A 176 0.46 -11.92 -18.12
C ASP A 176 1.45 -13.00 -18.55
N VAL A 177 2.38 -13.34 -17.65
CA VAL A 177 3.31 -14.46 -17.82
C VAL A 177 3.21 -15.42 -16.64
N PRO A 178 3.39 -16.73 -16.85
CA PRO A 178 3.41 -17.69 -15.77
C PRO A 178 4.49 -17.34 -14.74
N THR A 179 4.07 -17.14 -13.49
CA THR A 179 4.94 -16.70 -12.40
C THR A 179 4.95 -17.72 -11.28
N ALA A 180 6.14 -18.05 -10.75
CA ALA A 180 6.31 -18.90 -9.60
C ALA A 180 7.06 -18.20 -8.48
N LEU A 181 6.52 -18.26 -7.26
CA LEU A 181 7.15 -17.75 -6.05
C LEU A 181 7.73 -18.91 -5.25
N VAL A 182 9.03 -18.84 -4.93
CA VAL A 182 9.73 -19.85 -4.15
C VAL A 182 10.00 -19.31 -2.75
N THR A 183 9.42 -19.94 -1.74
CA THR A 183 9.63 -19.60 -0.33
C THR A 183 10.21 -20.77 0.45
N GLY A 184 10.76 -20.50 1.62
CA GLY A 184 11.33 -21.49 2.51
C GLY A 184 12.54 -20.95 3.30
N SER A 185 12.96 -21.67 4.33
CA SER A 185 14.14 -21.31 5.14
C SER A 185 15.44 -21.52 4.35
N ASN A 186 15.54 -22.61 3.59
CA ASN A 186 16.73 -22.99 2.81
C ASN A 186 16.36 -23.38 1.37
N GLY A 187 17.34 -23.36 0.47
CA GLY A 187 17.23 -23.88 -0.89
C GLY A 187 16.49 -22.99 -1.90
N LYS A 188 15.98 -21.80 -1.50
CA LYS A 188 15.25 -20.91 -2.40
C LYS A 188 16.01 -20.58 -3.68
N THR A 189 17.21 -20.03 -3.56
CA THR A 189 18.08 -19.65 -4.68
C THR A 189 18.39 -20.84 -5.59
N THR A 190 18.74 -22.00 -5.00
CA THR A 190 19.01 -23.23 -5.76
C THR A 190 17.78 -23.67 -6.55
N THR A 191 16.61 -23.66 -5.93
CA THR A 191 15.34 -24.06 -6.58
C THR A 191 14.98 -23.11 -7.72
N VAL A 192 15.07 -21.80 -7.52
CA VAL A 192 14.80 -20.79 -8.57
C VAL A 192 15.74 -20.98 -9.76
N ARG A 193 17.05 -21.17 -9.50
CA ARG A 193 18.05 -21.40 -10.57
C ARG A 193 17.81 -22.71 -11.31
N LEU A 194 17.39 -23.78 -10.61
CA LEU A 194 17.07 -25.06 -11.22
C LEU A 194 15.82 -24.94 -12.13
N ILE A 195 14.75 -24.28 -11.65
CA ILE A 195 13.55 -24.02 -12.45
C ILE A 195 13.94 -23.24 -13.71
N ALA A 196 14.72 -22.17 -13.57
CA ALA A 196 15.17 -21.36 -14.69
C ALA A 196 16.03 -22.17 -15.69
N ALA A 197 16.88 -23.06 -15.21
CA ALA A 197 17.67 -23.94 -16.07
C ALA A 197 16.78 -24.94 -16.85
N CYS A 198 15.79 -25.54 -16.20
CA CYS A 198 14.81 -26.41 -16.85
C CYS A 198 14.01 -25.67 -17.92
N LEU A 199 13.52 -24.46 -17.62
CA LEU A 199 12.76 -23.63 -18.57
C LEU A 199 13.62 -23.24 -19.79
N ARG A 200 14.89 -22.87 -19.58
CA ARG A 200 15.81 -22.60 -20.70
C ARG A 200 16.06 -23.85 -21.55
N ALA A 201 16.25 -25.00 -20.92
CA ALA A 201 16.41 -26.25 -21.65
C ALA A 201 15.17 -26.62 -22.47
N ALA A 202 13.98 -26.18 -22.03
CA ALA A 202 12.73 -26.31 -22.75
C ALA A 202 12.48 -25.21 -23.82
N GLY A 203 13.44 -24.30 -24.04
CA GLY A 203 13.35 -23.25 -25.04
C GLY A 203 12.67 -21.95 -24.58
N TYR A 204 12.34 -21.82 -23.30
CA TYR A 204 11.77 -20.58 -22.76
C TYR A 204 12.85 -19.57 -22.37
N ARG A 205 12.44 -18.32 -22.19
CA ARG A 205 13.30 -17.22 -21.73
C ARG A 205 12.89 -16.78 -20.30
N PRO A 206 13.24 -17.52 -19.26
CA PRO A 206 12.84 -17.17 -17.88
C PRO A 206 13.57 -15.94 -17.40
N GLY A 207 12.82 -15.04 -16.71
CA GLY A 207 13.35 -14.03 -15.81
C GLY A 207 13.25 -14.52 -14.37
N TYR A 208 14.24 -14.20 -13.52
CA TYR A 208 14.17 -14.51 -12.09
C TYR A 208 15.04 -13.57 -11.25
N SER A 209 14.64 -13.41 -10.00
CA SER A 209 15.39 -12.69 -8.96
C SER A 209 15.75 -13.66 -7.81
N CYS A 210 16.92 -13.49 -7.23
CA CYS A 210 17.37 -14.24 -6.07
C CYS A 210 18.45 -13.46 -5.29
N THR A 211 19.07 -14.09 -4.29
CA THR A 211 20.17 -13.50 -3.49
C THR A 211 21.43 -13.20 -4.29
N ASP A 212 21.57 -13.77 -5.47
CA ASP A 212 22.76 -13.57 -6.33
C ASP A 212 22.56 -12.47 -7.38
N GLY A 213 21.32 -12.04 -7.64
CA GLY A 213 21.02 -11.00 -8.62
C GLY A 213 19.69 -11.14 -9.33
N LEU A 214 19.60 -10.37 -10.42
CA LEU A 214 18.52 -10.35 -11.41
C LEU A 214 19.02 -10.99 -12.71
N PHE A 215 18.20 -11.86 -13.28
CA PHE A 215 18.56 -12.62 -14.47
C PHE A 215 17.41 -12.67 -15.47
N ILE A 216 17.73 -12.54 -16.77
CA ILE A 216 16.77 -12.76 -17.87
C ILE A 216 17.45 -13.64 -18.92
N ALA A 217 16.80 -14.73 -19.31
CA ALA A 217 17.26 -15.68 -20.34
C ALA A 217 18.66 -16.25 -20.09
N GLY A 218 19.16 -16.17 -18.85
CA GLY A 218 20.48 -16.63 -18.44
C GLY A 218 21.54 -15.54 -18.40
N GLU A 219 21.23 -14.32 -18.81
CA GLU A 219 22.09 -13.14 -18.65
C GLU A 219 21.85 -12.47 -17.32
N THR A 220 22.91 -12.01 -16.66
CA THR A 220 22.83 -11.23 -15.43
C THR A 220 22.53 -9.77 -15.80
N LEU A 221 21.41 -9.25 -15.32
CA LEU A 221 21.07 -7.84 -15.44
C LEU A 221 21.73 -7.01 -14.36
N ASP A 222 21.72 -7.51 -13.13
CA ASP A 222 22.32 -6.87 -11.97
C ASP A 222 22.71 -7.90 -10.92
N SER A 223 23.72 -7.58 -10.13
CA SER A 223 24.28 -8.46 -9.09
C SER A 223 23.96 -7.90 -7.71
N GLY A 224 23.51 -8.74 -6.78
CA GLY A 224 23.17 -8.36 -5.43
C GLY A 224 22.00 -9.16 -4.88
N ASP A 225 21.58 -8.86 -3.66
CA ASP A 225 20.42 -9.53 -3.06
C ASP A 225 19.11 -8.94 -3.56
N TYR A 226 18.51 -9.60 -4.52
CA TYR A 226 17.20 -9.32 -5.11
C TYR A 226 16.12 -10.34 -4.73
N SER A 227 16.26 -11.01 -3.60
CA SER A 227 15.27 -11.99 -3.11
C SER A 227 13.96 -11.34 -2.60
N GLY A 228 13.91 -10.02 -2.48
CA GLY A 228 12.78 -9.25 -2.00
C GLY A 228 11.82 -8.75 -3.11
N PRO A 229 10.78 -7.99 -2.72
CA PRO A 229 9.75 -7.48 -3.64
C PRO A 229 10.30 -6.61 -4.78
N VAL A 230 11.36 -5.85 -4.53
CA VAL A 230 12.01 -5.00 -5.55
C VAL A 230 12.52 -5.84 -6.70
N GLY A 231 13.27 -6.92 -6.41
CA GLY A 231 13.77 -7.83 -7.43
C GLY A 231 12.66 -8.49 -8.24
N ALA A 232 11.60 -8.96 -7.57
CA ALA A 232 10.44 -9.54 -8.24
C ALA A 232 9.76 -8.55 -9.18
N ARG A 233 9.52 -7.30 -8.73
CA ARG A 233 8.94 -6.24 -9.57
C ARG A 233 9.80 -5.92 -10.79
N THR A 234 11.12 -5.85 -10.61
CA THR A 234 12.05 -5.53 -11.72
C THR A 234 12.03 -6.61 -12.79
N VAL A 235 11.92 -7.88 -12.42
CA VAL A 235 11.84 -9.00 -13.38
C VAL A 235 10.49 -9.05 -14.09
N LEU A 236 9.41 -8.62 -13.43
CA LEU A 236 8.05 -8.62 -14.00
C LEU A 236 7.77 -7.41 -14.90
N ARG A 237 8.58 -6.37 -14.85
CA ARG A 237 8.56 -5.18 -15.72
C ARG A 237 9.37 -5.38 -16.99
#